data_0b1b1ac969447d305069f85c8fee9ad6
#
_entry.id   0b1b1ac969447d305069f85c8fee9ad6
#
_cell.length_a   1.000
_cell.length_b   1.000
_cell.length_c   1.000
_cell.angle_alpha   90.00
_cell.angle_beta   90.00
_cell.angle_gamma   90.00
#
_symmetry.space_group_name_H-M   'P 1'
#
loop_
_entity.id
_entity.type
_entity.pdbx_description
1 polymer ?
#
loop_
_entity_poly.entity_id
_entity_poly.type
_entity_poly.pdbx_seq_one_letter_code
_entity_poly.pdbx_strand_id
1 'polypeptide(L)'
;MAKSNVPEFAGSHTFNPVWGLTKNPWNLSKTAGGSSGGAAASLAAGELWLANGSCLGGSLRIPASFCGVVGLRPSPGIVPRGKGLPAFDSLWVDGPMARNVSDLGLMLDAMVASSDHDPLSRITQAGGFQAAILKSRPPKRVSFSTNLGLRSIDPEVGEICKSAANKFALMGCTVSDDIPDFSGSIESFQILRALLFADVRGELLPKEKKRINPDIVWNIEKGLNLSVNEIIQARRTRHDLFHRVA
;
A
#
# COMPACT_ATOMS: atom_id res chain seq x y z
N MET A 1 -0.72 -22.12 -8.66
CA MET A 1 -0.91 -20.65 -8.60
C MET A 1 -2.35 -20.33 -8.97
N ALA A 2 -2.97 -19.34 -8.31
CA ALA A 2 -4.33 -18.89 -8.54
C ALA A 2 -4.35 -17.36 -8.68
N LYS A 3 -5.45 -16.83 -9.22
CA LYS A 3 -5.75 -15.39 -9.21
C LYS A 3 -6.84 -15.12 -8.18
N SER A 4 -6.67 -14.10 -7.36
CA SER A 4 -7.70 -13.62 -6.44
C SER A 4 -8.48 -12.45 -7.06
N ASN A 5 -9.63 -12.10 -6.47
CA ASN A 5 -10.41 -10.95 -6.91
C ASN A 5 -9.67 -9.63 -6.65
N VAL A 6 -9.76 -8.71 -7.59
CA VAL A 6 -9.20 -7.35 -7.50
C VAL A 6 -10.21 -6.35 -8.07
N PRO A 7 -10.20 -5.08 -7.65
CA PRO A 7 -10.98 -4.06 -8.33
C PRO A 7 -10.39 -3.74 -9.70
N GLU A 8 -11.16 -3.09 -10.52
CA GLU A 8 -10.67 -2.52 -11.75
C GLU A 8 -9.60 -1.46 -11.44
N PHE A 9 -8.41 -1.67 -11.94
CA PHE A 9 -7.21 -0.83 -11.83
C PHE A 9 -6.76 -0.52 -10.38
N ALA A 10 -7.55 0.21 -9.60
CA ALA A 10 -7.29 0.50 -8.18
C ALA A 10 -8.58 0.93 -7.46
N GLY A 11 -8.64 0.73 -6.15
CA GLY A 11 -9.79 1.13 -5.35
C GLY A 11 -9.61 0.79 -3.88
N SER A 12 -10.39 1.44 -3.01
CA SER A 12 -10.44 1.15 -1.58
C SER A 12 -11.29 -0.08 -1.24
N HIS A 13 -12.06 -0.57 -2.22
CA HIS A 13 -12.87 -1.79 -2.14
C HIS A 13 -12.41 -2.78 -3.19
N THR A 14 -12.56 -4.06 -2.92
CA THR A 14 -12.31 -5.12 -3.88
C THR A 14 -13.63 -5.54 -4.52
N PHE A 15 -13.97 -4.85 -5.58
CA PHE A 15 -15.19 -5.03 -6.35
C PHE A 15 -14.90 -4.90 -7.85
N ASN A 16 -15.54 -5.74 -8.65
CA ASN A 16 -15.64 -5.57 -10.10
C ASN A 16 -16.93 -6.21 -10.61
N PRO A 17 -17.42 -5.82 -11.81
CA PRO A 17 -18.69 -6.33 -12.35
C PRO A 17 -18.65 -7.82 -12.75
N VAL A 18 -17.47 -8.43 -12.88
CA VAL A 18 -17.33 -9.84 -13.29
C VAL A 18 -17.50 -10.78 -12.08
N TRP A 19 -16.84 -10.46 -10.95
CA TRP A 19 -16.76 -11.33 -9.77
C TRP A 19 -17.47 -10.75 -8.54
N GLY A 20 -18.01 -9.53 -8.66
CA GLY A 20 -18.69 -8.86 -7.56
C GLY A 20 -17.75 -8.39 -6.44
N LEU A 21 -18.32 -8.23 -5.26
CA LEU A 21 -17.67 -7.71 -4.06
C LEU A 21 -16.99 -8.84 -3.26
N THR A 22 -15.71 -8.66 -2.95
CA THR A 22 -15.02 -9.48 -1.95
C THR A 22 -15.40 -9.02 -0.55
N LYS A 23 -16.01 -9.90 0.21
CA LYS A 23 -16.45 -9.66 1.59
C LYS A 23 -15.36 -10.04 2.58
N ASN A 24 -15.42 -9.44 3.77
CA ASN A 24 -14.51 -9.78 4.86
C ASN A 24 -14.84 -11.18 5.41
N PRO A 25 -13.88 -12.13 5.50
CA PRO A 25 -14.13 -13.48 5.97
C PRO A 25 -14.63 -13.56 7.43
N TRP A 26 -14.27 -12.59 8.26
CA TRP A 26 -14.66 -12.53 9.66
C TRP A 26 -16.08 -11.98 9.86
N ASN A 27 -16.54 -11.14 8.92
CA ASN A 27 -17.87 -10.56 8.93
C ASN A 27 -18.32 -10.24 7.51
N LEU A 28 -19.19 -11.07 6.95
CA LEU A 28 -19.65 -10.97 5.56
C LEU A 28 -20.51 -9.70 5.28
N SER A 29 -20.87 -8.91 6.30
CA SER A 29 -21.49 -7.60 6.11
C SER A 29 -20.48 -6.47 5.88
N LYS A 30 -19.19 -6.75 6.07
CA LYS A 30 -18.08 -5.80 5.94
C LYS A 30 -17.26 -6.05 4.69
N THR A 31 -16.57 -5.01 4.23
CA THR A 31 -15.62 -5.11 3.12
C THR A 31 -14.30 -5.76 3.55
N ALA A 32 -13.65 -6.47 2.65
CA ALA A 32 -12.27 -6.94 2.82
C ALA A 32 -11.23 -5.82 2.63
N GLY A 33 -11.68 -4.59 2.32
CA GLY A 33 -10.78 -3.52 1.90
C GLY A 33 -10.29 -3.71 0.46
N GLY A 34 -9.32 -2.92 0.05
CA GLY A 34 -8.78 -2.97 -1.30
C GLY A 34 -7.47 -2.18 -1.48
N SER A 35 -6.87 -2.36 -2.62
CA SER A 35 -7.26 -3.15 -3.81
C SER A 35 -6.91 -4.64 -3.71
N SER A 36 -5.99 -5.08 -2.85
CA SER A 36 -5.58 -6.49 -2.69
C SER A 36 -6.52 -7.27 -1.74
N GLY A 37 -7.83 -6.95 -1.73
CA GLY A 37 -8.78 -7.54 -0.80
C GLY A 37 -9.06 -9.03 -1.06
N GLY A 38 -9.02 -9.47 -2.33
CA GLY A 38 -9.13 -10.90 -2.64
C GLY A 38 -7.95 -11.70 -2.08
N ALA A 39 -6.73 -11.19 -2.18
CA ALA A 39 -5.54 -11.81 -1.58
C ALA A 39 -5.67 -11.90 -0.06
N ALA A 40 -6.06 -10.79 0.60
CA ALA A 40 -6.24 -10.75 2.05
C ALA A 40 -7.34 -11.69 2.54
N ALA A 41 -8.48 -11.71 1.85
CA ALA A 41 -9.60 -12.59 2.19
C ALA A 41 -9.23 -14.06 2.04
N SER A 42 -8.58 -14.46 0.93
CA SER A 42 -8.15 -15.84 0.72
C SER A 42 -7.09 -16.31 1.73
N LEU A 43 -6.18 -15.42 2.14
CA LEU A 43 -5.22 -15.71 3.22
C LEU A 43 -5.94 -15.92 4.55
N ALA A 44 -6.87 -15.03 4.91
CA ALA A 44 -7.63 -15.11 6.16
C ALA A 44 -8.55 -16.33 6.20
N ALA A 45 -9.14 -16.72 5.06
CA ALA A 45 -9.96 -17.93 4.93
C ALA A 45 -9.13 -19.23 4.90
N GLY A 46 -7.79 -19.16 4.85
CA GLY A 46 -6.92 -20.34 4.79
C GLY A 46 -6.81 -20.98 3.40
N GLU A 47 -7.35 -20.36 2.36
CA GLU A 47 -7.29 -20.85 0.98
C GLU A 47 -5.89 -20.74 0.36
N LEU A 48 -5.12 -19.75 0.80
CA LEU A 48 -3.75 -19.50 0.34
C LEU A 48 -2.79 -19.42 1.52
N TRP A 49 -1.54 -19.77 1.31
CA TRP A 49 -0.47 -19.59 2.29
C TRP A 49 0.25 -18.26 2.09
N LEU A 50 0.49 -17.89 0.84
CA LEU A 50 1.21 -16.69 0.43
C LEU A 50 0.43 -15.99 -0.68
N ALA A 51 0.47 -14.68 -0.71
CA ALA A 51 -0.09 -13.89 -1.78
C ALA A 51 0.77 -12.65 -2.05
N ASN A 52 0.73 -12.18 -3.28
CA ASN A 52 1.23 -10.86 -3.63
C ASN A 52 0.05 -9.89 -3.82
N GLY A 53 0.33 -8.63 -3.65
CA GLY A 53 -0.57 -7.54 -3.95
C GLY A 53 0.21 -6.32 -4.43
N SER A 54 -0.50 -5.24 -4.67
CA SER A 54 0.11 -3.97 -5.04
C SER A 54 -0.34 -2.85 -4.10
N CYS A 55 0.40 -1.77 -4.06
CA CYS A 55 0.09 -0.64 -3.20
C CYS A 55 0.40 0.69 -3.87
N LEU A 56 -0.64 1.44 -4.18
CA LEU A 56 -0.57 2.83 -4.57
C LEU A 56 -0.84 3.74 -3.35
N GLY A 57 -1.95 3.53 -2.64
CA GLY A 57 -2.41 4.35 -1.54
C GLY A 57 -2.79 3.58 -0.25
N GLY A 58 -2.31 2.35 -0.08
CA GLY A 58 -2.64 1.52 1.09
C GLY A 58 -3.10 0.11 0.75
N SER A 59 -3.13 -0.25 -0.53
CA SER A 59 -3.79 -1.47 -1.03
C SER A 59 -3.17 -2.81 -0.59
N LEU A 60 -2.03 -2.82 0.08
CA LEU A 60 -1.49 -3.96 0.82
C LEU A 60 -1.90 -3.92 2.29
N ARG A 61 -1.79 -2.75 2.92
CA ARG A 61 -1.96 -2.56 4.37
C ARG A 61 -3.43 -2.49 4.79
N ILE A 62 -4.28 -1.81 4.01
CA ILE A 62 -5.72 -1.69 4.30
C ILE A 62 -6.39 -3.07 4.32
N PRO A 63 -6.32 -3.90 3.26
CA PRO A 63 -6.95 -5.21 3.29
C PRO A 63 -6.29 -6.16 4.30
N ALA A 64 -4.99 -6.05 4.54
CA ALA A 64 -4.32 -6.82 5.59
C ALA A 64 -4.89 -6.51 6.97
N SER A 65 -5.05 -5.23 7.31
CA SER A 65 -5.67 -4.78 8.56
C SER A 65 -7.12 -5.26 8.69
N PHE A 66 -7.92 -5.13 7.63
CA PHE A 66 -9.35 -5.50 7.67
C PHE A 66 -9.56 -7.01 7.80
N CYS A 67 -8.69 -7.82 7.19
CA CYS A 67 -8.80 -9.28 7.20
C CYS A 67 -7.93 -9.96 8.28
N GLY A 68 -7.19 -9.21 9.12
CA GLY A 68 -6.36 -9.76 10.18
C GLY A 68 -5.15 -10.57 9.67
N VAL A 69 -4.53 -10.14 8.58
CA VAL A 69 -3.31 -10.72 8.00
C VAL A 69 -2.19 -9.68 7.96
N VAL A 70 -0.99 -10.08 7.54
CA VAL A 70 0.17 -9.19 7.42
C VAL A 70 0.33 -8.76 5.97
N GLY A 71 0.48 -7.45 5.73
CA GLY A 71 0.77 -6.89 4.41
C GLY A 71 1.88 -5.86 4.49
N LEU A 72 2.90 -6.01 3.65
CA LEU A 72 4.04 -5.12 3.61
C LEU A 72 4.07 -4.30 2.31
N ARG A 73 4.15 -2.98 2.46
CA ARG A 73 4.56 -2.11 1.37
C ARG A 73 6.08 -1.94 1.41
N PRO A 74 6.84 -2.60 0.50
CA PRO A 74 8.28 -2.39 0.43
C PRO A 74 8.62 -1.00 -0.13
N SER A 75 9.88 -0.58 0.03
CA SER A 75 10.39 0.61 -0.66
C SER A 75 10.40 0.39 -2.18
N PRO A 76 10.24 1.44 -2.99
CA PRO A 76 10.35 1.34 -4.44
C PRO A 76 11.68 0.68 -4.84
N GLY A 77 11.61 -0.21 -5.82
CA GLY A 77 12.77 -0.95 -6.34
C GLY A 77 13.19 -2.20 -5.56
N ILE A 78 12.57 -2.51 -4.42
CA ILE A 78 12.80 -3.78 -3.71
C ILE A 78 12.17 -4.94 -4.49
N VAL A 79 10.92 -4.79 -4.91
CA VAL A 79 10.25 -5.69 -5.83
C VAL A 79 10.24 -5.02 -7.20
N PRO A 80 10.90 -5.60 -8.21
CA PRO A 80 10.97 -5.01 -9.54
C PRO A 80 9.60 -5.09 -10.21
N ARG A 81 9.32 -4.09 -11.05
CA ARG A 81 8.08 -4.01 -11.81
C ARG A 81 8.32 -4.30 -13.28
N GLY A 82 7.30 -4.85 -13.93
CA GLY A 82 7.31 -5.07 -15.36
C GLY A 82 6.96 -3.81 -16.17
N LYS A 83 6.89 -3.98 -17.49
CA LYS A 83 6.67 -2.91 -18.48
C LYS A 83 5.31 -2.20 -18.40
N GLY A 84 4.40 -2.60 -17.52
CA GLY A 84 3.00 -2.10 -17.48
C GLY A 84 2.80 -0.76 -16.76
N LEU A 85 3.85 -0.20 -16.15
CA LEU A 85 3.82 1.09 -15.44
C LEU A 85 4.95 1.98 -15.91
N PRO A 86 4.83 3.32 -15.79
CA PRO A 86 5.89 4.25 -16.16
C PRO A 86 7.19 3.94 -15.43
N ALA A 87 8.29 3.92 -16.15
CA ALA A 87 9.62 3.84 -15.57
C ALA A 87 9.85 5.02 -14.60
N PHE A 88 10.61 4.81 -13.53
CA PHE A 88 10.88 5.80 -12.47
C PHE A 88 9.67 6.22 -11.62
N ASP A 89 8.46 5.67 -11.84
CA ASP A 89 7.38 5.89 -10.89
C ASP A 89 7.67 5.18 -9.56
N SER A 90 7.58 5.92 -8.46
CA SER A 90 7.84 5.42 -7.10
C SER A 90 6.58 5.35 -6.23
N LEU A 91 5.43 5.73 -6.79
CA LEU A 91 4.18 5.76 -6.03
C LEU A 91 3.54 4.38 -5.93
N TRP A 92 3.56 3.60 -7.01
CA TRP A 92 3.05 2.24 -7.04
C TRP A 92 4.16 1.23 -6.77
N VAL A 93 3.92 0.28 -5.89
CA VAL A 93 4.82 -0.85 -5.61
C VAL A 93 4.05 -2.15 -5.47
N ASP A 94 4.69 -3.26 -5.76
CA ASP A 94 4.19 -4.58 -5.44
C ASP A 94 4.79 -5.08 -4.12
N GLY A 95 4.09 -5.97 -3.42
CA GLY A 95 4.56 -6.46 -2.14
C GLY A 95 3.85 -7.73 -1.67
N PRO A 96 4.41 -8.39 -0.64
CA PRO A 96 3.90 -9.63 -0.10
C PRO A 96 2.75 -9.42 0.89
N MET A 97 1.93 -10.45 0.98
CA MET A 97 0.91 -10.64 2.03
C MET A 97 0.95 -12.08 2.53
N ALA A 98 0.79 -12.28 3.83
CA ALA A 98 0.80 -13.60 4.48
C ALA A 98 0.06 -13.55 5.82
N ARG A 99 -0.21 -14.71 6.44
CA ARG A 99 -0.82 -14.76 7.77
C ARG A 99 0.13 -14.40 8.91
N ASN A 100 1.43 -14.53 8.69
CA ASN A 100 2.47 -14.23 9.69
C ASN A 100 3.71 -13.59 9.04
N VAL A 101 4.59 -13.04 9.88
CA VAL A 101 5.77 -12.30 9.42
C VAL A 101 6.83 -13.23 8.80
N SER A 102 6.96 -14.48 9.25
CA SER A 102 7.91 -15.45 8.68
C SER A 102 7.58 -15.78 7.23
N ASP A 103 6.30 -16.09 6.97
CA ASP A 103 5.81 -16.38 5.62
C ASP A 103 5.87 -15.14 4.73
N LEU A 104 5.63 -13.94 5.31
CA LEU A 104 5.79 -12.68 4.59
C LEU A 104 7.23 -12.48 4.13
N GLY A 105 8.21 -12.76 4.99
CA GLY A 105 9.63 -12.68 4.66
C GLY A 105 10.02 -13.65 3.56
N LEU A 106 9.53 -14.89 3.63
CA LEU A 106 9.73 -15.90 2.59
C LEU A 106 9.17 -15.43 1.24
N MET A 107 7.95 -14.89 1.24
CA MET A 107 7.35 -14.37 0.01
C MET A 107 8.13 -13.17 -0.53
N LEU A 108 8.59 -12.27 0.33
CA LEU A 108 9.38 -11.11 -0.12
C LEU A 108 10.72 -11.56 -0.72
N ASP A 109 11.41 -12.53 -0.12
CA ASP A 109 12.64 -13.09 -0.67
C ASP A 109 12.44 -13.67 -2.08
N ALA A 110 11.28 -14.27 -2.33
CA ALA A 110 10.91 -14.78 -3.66
C ALA A 110 10.54 -13.69 -4.67
N MET A 111 10.14 -12.49 -4.20
CA MET A 111 9.74 -11.37 -5.06
C MET A 111 10.89 -10.42 -5.40
N VAL A 112 11.95 -10.41 -4.60
CA VAL A 112 13.08 -9.48 -4.76
C VAL A 112 13.97 -9.92 -5.92
N ALA A 113 14.24 -8.99 -6.82
CA ALA A 113 15.17 -9.21 -7.93
C ALA A 113 15.71 -7.86 -8.45
N SER A 114 16.76 -7.90 -9.25
CA SER A 114 17.11 -6.83 -10.17
C SER A 114 16.46 -7.11 -11.52
N SER A 115 16.04 -6.06 -12.22
CA SER A 115 15.39 -6.17 -13.52
C SER A 115 15.81 -5.02 -14.44
N ASP A 116 16.22 -5.35 -15.65
CA ASP A 116 16.53 -4.38 -16.70
C ASP A 116 15.30 -3.57 -17.16
N HIS A 117 14.10 -4.00 -16.75
CA HIS A 117 12.86 -3.31 -17.07
C HIS A 117 12.40 -2.32 -15.99
N ASP A 118 13.06 -2.31 -14.85
CA ASP A 118 12.77 -1.37 -13.76
C ASP A 118 14.04 -0.66 -13.31
N PRO A 119 14.24 0.60 -13.74
CA PRO A 119 15.44 1.36 -13.40
C PRO A 119 15.57 1.68 -11.91
N LEU A 120 14.49 1.51 -11.13
CA LEU A 120 14.51 1.65 -9.67
C LEU A 120 14.88 0.34 -8.98
N SER A 121 14.90 -0.80 -9.69
CA SER A 121 15.22 -2.08 -9.08
C SER A 121 16.63 -2.12 -8.54
N ARG A 122 16.80 -2.77 -7.40
CA ARG A 122 18.09 -2.83 -6.72
C ARG A 122 18.30 -4.20 -6.09
N ILE A 123 19.56 -4.61 -6.07
CA ILE A 123 19.97 -5.82 -5.35
C ILE A 123 19.84 -5.54 -3.84
N THR A 124 19.17 -6.41 -3.13
CA THR A 124 19.07 -6.37 -1.67
C THR A 124 20.24 -7.09 -1.02
N GLN A 125 20.43 -6.84 0.29
CA GLN A 125 21.55 -7.40 1.04
C GLN A 125 21.58 -8.94 1.01
N ALA A 126 22.78 -9.50 1.05
CA ALA A 126 22.99 -10.93 1.21
C ALA A 126 22.32 -11.45 2.49
N GLY A 127 21.62 -12.58 2.39
CA GLY A 127 20.97 -13.25 3.51
C GLY A 127 19.45 -13.11 3.55
N GLY A 128 18.85 -12.20 2.78
CA GLY A 128 17.40 -12.11 2.61
C GLY A 128 16.62 -11.55 3.80
N PHE A 129 15.33 -11.37 3.59
CA PHE A 129 14.41 -10.83 4.59
C PHE A 129 14.03 -11.87 5.65
N GLN A 130 13.95 -13.14 5.29
CA GLN A 130 13.70 -14.22 6.24
C GLN A 130 14.81 -14.32 7.28
N ALA A 131 16.08 -14.22 6.86
CA ALA A 131 17.21 -14.19 7.78
C ALA A 131 17.23 -12.94 8.66
N ALA A 132 16.79 -11.79 8.14
CA ALA A 132 16.64 -10.55 8.91
C ALA A 132 15.57 -10.69 10.01
N ILE A 133 14.45 -11.35 9.72
CA ILE A 133 13.39 -11.63 10.70
C ILE A 133 13.93 -12.49 11.86
N LEU A 134 14.68 -13.55 11.56
CA LEU A 134 15.25 -14.46 12.57
C LEU A 134 16.27 -13.75 13.48
N LYS A 135 16.93 -12.71 12.99
CA LYS A 135 17.93 -11.90 13.72
C LYS A 135 17.34 -10.60 14.28
N SER A 136 16.03 -10.39 14.13
CA SER A 136 15.38 -9.15 14.55
C SER A 136 15.52 -8.90 16.06
N ARG A 137 15.68 -7.63 16.40
CA ARG A 137 15.70 -7.15 17.80
C ARG A 137 14.76 -5.97 17.94
N PRO A 138 14.18 -5.74 19.12
CA PRO A 138 13.36 -4.56 19.36
C PRO A 138 14.14 -3.28 19.04
N PRO A 139 13.51 -2.26 18.45
CA PRO A 139 14.13 -0.96 18.23
C PRO A 139 14.39 -0.27 19.56
N LYS A 140 15.33 0.67 19.62
CA LYS A 140 15.59 1.44 20.83
C LYS A 140 14.46 2.42 21.14
N ARG A 141 13.89 3.04 20.11
CA ARG A 141 12.84 4.08 20.22
C ARG A 141 11.71 3.78 19.24
N VAL A 142 10.50 4.04 19.69
CA VAL A 142 9.25 3.93 18.89
C VAL A 142 8.47 5.22 19.12
N SER A 143 8.05 5.86 18.03
CA SER A 143 7.08 6.94 18.10
C SER A 143 5.72 6.45 17.60
N PHE A 144 4.67 6.78 18.30
CA PHE A 144 3.32 6.34 17.99
C PHE A 144 2.35 7.53 17.86
N SER A 145 1.58 7.51 16.82
CA SER A 145 0.44 8.42 16.65
C SER A 145 -0.78 7.66 16.17
N THR A 146 -1.93 7.98 16.71
CA THR A 146 -3.20 7.37 16.29
C THR A 146 -3.60 7.82 14.88
N ASN A 147 -3.32 9.06 14.50
CA ASN A 147 -3.88 9.68 13.31
C ASN A 147 -2.89 10.51 12.46
N LEU A 148 -1.62 10.55 12.84
CA LEU A 148 -0.56 11.36 12.21
C LEU A 148 -0.89 12.86 12.09
N GLY A 149 -1.79 13.38 12.94
CA GLY A 149 -2.26 14.77 12.86
C GLY A 149 -3.15 15.09 11.66
N LEU A 150 -3.58 14.09 10.89
CA LEU A 150 -4.26 14.29 9.62
C LEU A 150 -5.79 14.28 9.72
N ARG A 151 -6.35 13.28 10.38
CA ARG A 151 -7.81 13.07 10.48
C ARG A 151 -8.17 12.37 11.78
N SER A 152 -9.42 12.51 12.20
CA SER A 152 -9.98 11.68 13.27
C SER A 152 -10.05 10.22 12.83
N ILE A 153 -9.92 9.32 13.78
CA ILE A 153 -10.07 7.87 13.62
C ILE A 153 -11.15 7.38 14.58
N ASP A 154 -11.62 6.17 14.34
CA ASP A 154 -12.51 5.49 15.27
C ASP A 154 -11.80 5.32 16.63
N PRO A 155 -12.43 5.74 17.75
CA PRO A 155 -11.82 5.66 19.08
C PRO A 155 -11.41 4.23 19.48
N GLU A 156 -12.22 3.21 19.13
CA GLU A 156 -11.90 1.81 19.42
C GLU A 156 -10.61 1.38 18.70
N VAL A 157 -10.47 1.74 17.42
CA VAL A 157 -9.24 1.48 16.65
C VAL A 157 -8.05 2.19 17.27
N GLY A 158 -8.24 3.45 17.71
CA GLY A 158 -7.21 4.22 18.39
C GLY A 158 -6.68 3.54 19.65
N GLU A 159 -7.57 3.06 20.50
CA GLU A 159 -7.21 2.37 21.76
C GLU A 159 -6.53 1.02 21.50
N ILE A 160 -7.00 0.23 20.53
CA ILE A 160 -6.37 -1.03 20.13
C ILE A 160 -4.92 -0.77 19.65
N CYS A 161 -4.73 0.22 18.78
CA CYS A 161 -3.41 0.55 18.26
C CYS A 161 -2.48 1.11 19.34
N LYS A 162 -2.99 1.94 20.26
CA LYS A 162 -2.24 2.46 21.40
C LYS A 162 -1.81 1.33 22.36
N SER A 163 -2.71 0.40 22.65
CA SER A 163 -2.39 -0.79 23.43
C SER A 163 -1.29 -1.64 22.78
N ALA A 164 -1.33 -1.80 21.45
CA ALA A 164 -0.30 -2.49 20.71
C ALA A 164 1.05 -1.75 20.75
N ALA A 165 1.05 -0.42 20.61
CA ALA A 165 2.25 0.40 20.71
C ALA A 165 2.91 0.30 22.09
N ASN A 166 2.11 0.27 23.16
CA ASN A 166 2.61 0.13 24.53
C ASN A 166 3.33 -1.21 24.78
N LYS A 167 3.09 -2.24 23.98
CA LYS A 167 3.84 -3.51 24.08
C LYS A 167 5.32 -3.35 23.74
N PHE A 168 5.70 -2.34 22.96
CA PHE A 168 7.11 -2.03 22.72
C PHE A 168 7.83 -1.58 23.99
N ALA A 169 7.15 -0.87 24.89
CA ALA A 169 7.73 -0.52 26.20
C ALA A 169 8.08 -1.78 27.01
N LEU A 170 7.26 -2.84 26.95
CA LEU A 170 7.55 -4.12 27.61
C LEU A 170 8.76 -4.85 27.01
N MET A 171 9.13 -4.51 25.77
CA MET A 171 10.34 -5.01 25.10
C MET A 171 11.59 -4.16 25.40
N GLY A 172 11.48 -3.14 26.26
CA GLY A 172 12.56 -2.21 26.60
C GLY A 172 12.74 -1.04 25.63
N CYS A 173 11.76 -0.77 24.76
CA CYS A 173 11.79 0.40 23.89
C CYS A 173 11.33 1.66 24.63
N THR A 174 11.92 2.82 24.30
CA THR A 174 11.33 4.12 24.64
C THR A 174 10.20 4.42 23.66
N VAL A 175 8.98 4.58 24.16
CA VAL A 175 7.80 4.93 23.37
C VAL A 175 7.47 6.41 23.60
N SER A 176 7.32 7.19 22.52
CA SER A 176 6.92 8.60 22.56
C SER A 176 5.75 8.86 21.61
N ASP A 177 5.11 10.00 21.73
CA ASP A 177 4.06 10.51 20.86
C ASP A 177 4.55 11.60 19.90
N ASP A 178 5.84 11.80 19.79
CA ASP A 178 6.45 12.70 18.82
C ASP A 178 6.21 12.21 17.41
N ILE A 179 5.68 13.06 16.55
CA ILE A 179 5.43 12.75 15.13
C ILE A 179 5.95 13.86 14.22
N PRO A 180 6.46 13.52 13.04
CA PRO A 180 6.75 14.51 12.02
C PRO A 180 5.46 15.23 11.57
N ASP A 181 5.60 16.44 11.05
CA ASP A 181 4.51 17.14 10.39
C ASP A 181 4.18 16.49 9.04
N PHE A 182 2.97 15.92 8.92
CA PHE A 182 2.44 15.31 7.72
C PHE A 182 1.54 16.26 6.90
N SER A 183 1.50 17.56 7.20
CA SER A 183 0.72 18.54 6.44
C SER A 183 1.08 18.50 4.95
N GLY A 184 0.08 18.67 4.09
CA GLY A 184 0.22 18.62 2.63
C GLY A 184 0.35 17.21 2.02
N SER A 185 0.48 16.16 2.84
CA SER A 185 0.65 14.80 2.33
C SER A 185 -0.55 14.29 1.53
N ILE A 186 -1.77 14.61 1.98
CA ILE A 186 -3.01 14.17 1.33
C ILE A 186 -3.14 14.84 -0.04
N GLU A 187 -2.98 16.14 -0.12
CA GLU A 187 -3.10 16.94 -1.35
C GLU A 187 -2.04 16.51 -2.38
N SER A 188 -0.79 16.40 -1.94
CA SER A 188 0.29 15.92 -2.79
C SER A 188 0.01 14.53 -3.34
N PHE A 189 -0.46 13.60 -2.49
CA PHE A 189 -0.84 12.26 -2.91
C PHE A 189 -1.98 12.27 -3.93
N GLN A 190 -3.03 13.07 -3.71
CA GLN A 190 -4.19 13.14 -4.61
C GLN A 190 -3.82 13.63 -6.01
N ILE A 191 -2.91 14.61 -6.10
CA ILE A 191 -2.42 15.15 -7.37
C ILE A 191 -1.54 14.11 -8.09
N LEU A 192 -0.54 13.56 -7.40
CA LEU A 192 0.39 12.60 -8.00
C LEU A 192 -0.31 11.30 -8.41
N ARG A 193 -1.32 10.85 -7.65
CA ARG A 193 -2.15 9.73 -8.02
C ARG A 193 -2.96 10.01 -9.29
N ALA A 194 -3.62 11.17 -9.36
CA ALA A 194 -4.40 11.55 -10.53
C ALA A 194 -3.52 11.64 -11.79
N LEU A 195 -2.32 12.21 -11.67
CA LEU A 195 -1.33 12.24 -12.74
C LEU A 195 -0.98 10.84 -13.23
N LEU A 196 -0.69 9.90 -12.32
CA LEU A 196 -0.39 8.52 -12.66
C LEU A 196 -1.57 7.81 -13.36
N PHE A 197 -2.81 8.07 -12.92
CA PHE A 197 -3.99 7.51 -13.58
C PHE A 197 -4.14 8.04 -15.01
N ALA A 198 -3.93 9.34 -15.23
CA ALA A 198 -3.95 9.95 -16.56
C ALA A 198 -2.86 9.37 -17.47
N ASP A 199 -1.65 9.22 -16.96
CA ASP A 199 -0.51 8.66 -17.69
C ASP A 199 -0.78 7.20 -18.13
N VAL A 200 -1.23 6.35 -17.21
CA VAL A 200 -1.39 4.91 -17.47
C VAL A 200 -2.69 4.56 -18.20
N ARG A 201 -3.75 5.36 -18.08
CA ARG A 201 -5.11 5.02 -18.56
C ARG A 201 -5.80 6.13 -19.34
N GLY A 202 -5.20 7.31 -19.48
CA GLY A 202 -5.83 8.44 -20.19
C GLY A 202 -6.29 8.11 -21.60
N GLU A 203 -5.52 7.33 -22.33
CA GLU A 203 -5.84 6.92 -23.72
C GLU A 203 -7.09 6.03 -23.85
N LEU A 204 -7.53 5.41 -22.74
CA LEU A 204 -8.73 4.58 -22.75
C LEU A 204 -10.03 5.41 -22.69
N LEU A 205 -9.97 6.61 -22.11
CA LEU A 205 -11.17 7.43 -21.88
C LEU A 205 -12.01 7.69 -23.12
N PRO A 206 -11.46 8.12 -24.27
CA PRO A 206 -12.26 8.44 -25.45
C PRO A 206 -13.06 7.24 -25.98
N LYS A 207 -12.55 6.04 -25.78
CA LYS A 207 -13.13 4.81 -26.34
C LYS A 207 -14.00 4.03 -25.34
N GLU A 208 -13.60 4.01 -24.08
CA GLU A 208 -14.12 3.06 -23.09
C GLU A 208 -14.75 3.73 -21.85
N LYS A 209 -14.92 5.06 -21.83
CA LYS A 209 -15.40 5.82 -20.67
C LYS A 209 -16.63 5.22 -20.00
N LYS A 210 -17.60 4.75 -20.79
CA LYS A 210 -18.86 4.17 -20.27
C LYS A 210 -18.68 2.79 -19.60
N ARG A 211 -17.56 2.12 -19.87
CA ARG A 211 -17.26 0.77 -19.36
C ARG A 211 -16.32 0.80 -18.18
N ILE A 212 -15.63 1.92 -17.97
CA ILE A 212 -14.67 2.12 -16.87
C ILE A 212 -15.44 2.54 -15.62
N ASN A 213 -15.01 2.03 -14.47
CA ASN A 213 -15.55 2.43 -13.17
C ASN A 213 -15.52 3.97 -13.01
N PRO A 214 -16.62 4.62 -12.59
CA PRO A 214 -16.70 6.08 -12.46
C PRO A 214 -15.60 6.70 -11.60
N ASP A 215 -15.15 6.03 -10.53
CA ASP A 215 -14.05 6.52 -9.69
C ASP A 215 -12.71 6.55 -10.44
N ILE A 216 -12.50 5.61 -11.36
CA ILE A 216 -11.32 5.57 -12.22
C ILE A 216 -11.39 6.70 -13.24
N VAL A 217 -12.56 6.87 -13.89
CA VAL A 217 -12.82 7.97 -14.83
C VAL A 217 -12.54 9.31 -14.15
N TRP A 218 -13.07 9.54 -12.95
CA TRP A 218 -12.85 10.77 -12.20
C TRP A 218 -11.36 11.04 -11.93
N ASN A 219 -10.59 10.01 -11.55
CA ASN A 219 -9.16 10.15 -11.32
C ASN A 219 -8.39 10.49 -12.60
N ILE A 220 -8.73 9.84 -13.72
CA ILE A 220 -8.10 10.12 -15.02
C ILE A 220 -8.42 11.56 -15.46
N GLU A 221 -9.69 11.97 -15.41
CA GLU A 221 -10.11 13.32 -15.80
C GLU A 221 -9.45 14.39 -14.92
N LYS A 222 -9.36 14.14 -13.60
CA LYS A 222 -8.61 15.01 -12.71
C LYS A 222 -7.16 15.13 -13.14
N GLY A 223 -6.50 14.03 -13.47
CA GLY A 223 -5.10 14.01 -13.89
C GLY A 223 -4.86 14.78 -15.20
N LEU A 224 -5.75 14.61 -16.19
CA LEU A 224 -5.67 15.31 -17.48
C LEU A 224 -5.90 16.83 -17.36
N ASN A 225 -6.58 17.29 -16.31
CA ASN A 225 -6.88 18.71 -16.08
C ASN A 225 -5.90 19.37 -15.10
N LEU A 226 -4.86 18.68 -14.63
CA LEU A 226 -3.86 19.28 -13.74
C LEU A 226 -3.02 20.33 -14.47
N SER A 227 -2.85 21.46 -13.84
CA SER A 227 -1.88 22.45 -14.28
C SER A 227 -0.45 22.02 -13.94
N VAL A 228 0.51 22.49 -14.72
CA VAL A 228 1.94 22.27 -14.44
C VAL A 228 2.32 22.76 -13.04
N ASN A 229 1.72 23.87 -12.59
CA ASN A 229 1.98 24.42 -11.26
C ASN A 229 1.52 23.48 -10.13
N GLU A 230 0.33 22.89 -10.24
CA GLU A 230 -0.15 21.91 -9.25
C GLU A 230 0.79 20.70 -9.16
N ILE A 231 1.27 20.19 -10.29
CA ILE A 231 2.21 19.07 -10.33
C ILE A 231 3.54 19.46 -9.65
N ILE A 232 4.07 20.66 -9.95
CA ILE A 232 5.31 21.14 -9.33
C ILE A 232 5.14 21.26 -7.81
N GLN A 233 4.05 21.88 -7.35
CA GLN A 233 3.79 22.03 -5.92
C GLN A 233 3.63 20.67 -5.21
N ALA A 234 2.89 19.73 -5.79
CA ALA A 234 2.74 18.39 -5.22
C ALA A 234 4.09 17.66 -5.10
N ARG A 235 4.97 17.80 -6.08
CA ARG A 235 6.32 17.21 -6.04
C ARG A 235 7.21 17.86 -4.99
N ARG A 236 7.16 19.19 -4.84
CA ARG A 236 7.88 19.93 -3.78
C ARG A 236 7.39 19.52 -2.41
N THR A 237 6.08 19.52 -2.18
CA THR A 237 5.48 19.08 -0.92
C THR A 237 5.89 17.64 -0.56
N ARG A 238 5.92 16.73 -1.54
CA ARG A 238 6.40 15.36 -1.32
C ARG A 238 7.89 15.30 -0.96
N HIS A 239 8.71 16.15 -1.58
CA HIS A 239 10.12 16.28 -1.26
C HIS A 239 10.32 16.76 0.20
N ASP A 240 9.63 17.85 0.56
CA ASP A 240 9.72 18.43 1.90
C ASP A 240 9.23 17.45 2.98
N LEU A 241 8.12 16.74 2.70
CA LEU A 241 7.60 15.70 3.57
C LEU A 241 8.62 14.57 3.79
N PHE A 242 9.30 14.12 2.72
CA PHE A 242 10.36 13.11 2.85
C PHE A 242 11.45 13.56 3.83
N HIS A 243 11.92 14.80 3.71
CA HIS A 243 12.96 15.34 4.60
C HIS A 243 12.49 15.61 6.02
N ARG A 244 11.19 15.83 6.23
CA ARG A 244 10.63 15.93 7.60
C ARG A 244 10.53 14.57 8.30
N VAL A 245 10.41 13.48 7.53
CA VAL A 245 10.21 12.13 8.07
C VAL A 245 11.51 11.33 8.14
N ALA A 246 12.49 11.61 7.27
CA ALA A 246 13.78 10.92 7.22
C ALA A 246 14.74 11.39 8.31
#